data_9b422220998c370bd7538d2e6279c4cf
#
_entry.id   9b422220998c370bd7538d2e6279c4cf
#
_cell.length_a   1.000
_cell.length_b   1.000
_cell.length_c   1.000
_cell.angle_alpha   90.00
_cell.angle_beta   90.00
_cell.angle_gamma   90.00
#
_symmetry.space_group_name_H-M   'P 1'
#
loop_
_entity.id
_entity.type
_entity.pdbx_description
1 polymer ?
#
loop_
_entity_poly.entity_id
_entity_poly.type
_entity_poly.pdbx_seq_one_letter_code
_entity_poly.pdbx_strand_id
1 'polypeptide(L)'
;MDYKTIANDGIVEEEIKKSRFICHLKRIISEEEGREYIAQIKKEHHKANHSCSAMIVGDDGQIKRSSDDGEPSGTAGVPMLTVLEKQGLTNVVAVVTRYFGGIKLGAGGLIRAYSGSVAHAIEEIGRVDVKELTGLTVELTYSQYQVFSNFLEKEGIQEFDTTFLSDVSTTLFVEESEIERLGQELTEFYQGKVNYKKSGKKIVEIPI
;
A
#
# COMPACT_ATOMS: atom_id res chain seq x y z
N MET A 1 -2.00 -5.13 12.04
CA MET A 1 -1.21 -5.14 10.78
C MET A 1 -1.58 -3.85 10.04
N ASP A 2 -0.75 -2.82 10.19
CA ASP A 2 -0.99 -1.53 9.56
C ASP A 2 0.30 -1.08 8.89
N TYR A 3 0.28 -0.93 7.58
CA TYR A 3 1.44 -0.47 6.82
C TYR A 3 1.00 0.25 5.54
N LYS A 4 1.91 1.04 4.97
CA LYS A 4 1.69 1.73 3.70
C LYS A 4 2.47 1.04 2.59
N THR A 5 1.84 0.92 1.43
CA THR A 5 2.48 0.37 0.23
C THR A 5 1.94 1.05 -1.03
N ILE A 6 2.42 0.64 -2.20
CA ILE A 6 1.89 1.11 -3.48
C ILE A 6 0.49 0.55 -3.72
N ALA A 7 -0.36 1.31 -4.42
CA ALA A 7 -1.74 0.89 -4.68
C ALA A 7 -1.81 -0.34 -5.58
N ASN A 8 -0.96 -0.40 -6.61
CA ASN A 8 -0.90 -1.49 -7.58
C ASN A 8 0.54 -1.71 -8.04
N ASP A 9 0.80 -2.88 -8.62
CA ASP A 9 2.01 -3.09 -9.41
C ASP A 9 1.93 -2.21 -10.67
N GLY A 10 3.07 -1.69 -11.12
CA GLY A 10 3.07 -0.83 -12.29
C GLY A 10 4.45 -0.53 -12.84
N ILE A 11 4.45 0.06 -14.03
CA ILE A 11 5.64 0.41 -14.77
C ILE A 11 5.49 1.84 -15.27
N VAL A 12 6.48 2.68 -15.00
CA VAL A 12 6.52 4.08 -15.48
C VAL A 12 7.87 4.33 -16.14
N GLU A 13 7.84 4.87 -17.33
CA GLU A 13 9.05 5.17 -18.12
C GLU A 13 9.20 6.68 -18.31
N GLU A 14 10.43 7.16 -18.24
CA GLU A 14 10.79 8.53 -18.56
C GLU A 14 12.14 8.61 -19.28
N GLU A 15 12.36 9.66 -20.03
CA GLU A 15 13.62 9.96 -20.69
C GLU A 15 14.30 11.14 -20.01
N ILE A 16 15.55 10.95 -19.60
CA ILE A 16 16.39 12.00 -19.00
C ILE A 16 17.71 12.04 -19.76
N LYS A 17 18.02 13.17 -20.41
CA LYS A 17 19.24 13.34 -21.22
C LYS A 17 19.48 12.16 -22.18
N LYS A 18 18.44 11.76 -22.91
CA LYS A 18 18.41 10.63 -23.86
C LYS A 18 18.59 9.24 -23.24
N SER A 19 18.82 9.11 -21.95
CA SER A 19 18.75 7.84 -21.26
C SER A 19 17.30 7.51 -20.94
N ARG A 20 16.89 6.24 -21.18
CA ARG A 20 15.57 5.73 -20.79
C ARG A 20 15.66 5.13 -19.38
N PHE A 21 14.79 5.56 -18.52
CA PHE A 21 14.63 5.03 -17.17
C PHE A 21 13.26 4.40 -17.05
N ILE A 22 13.22 3.09 -16.82
CA ILE A 22 11.98 2.31 -16.69
C ILE A 22 11.89 1.84 -15.25
N CYS A 23 10.99 2.44 -14.48
CA CYS A 23 10.73 2.07 -13.10
C CYS A 23 9.62 1.02 -13.02
N HIS A 24 9.96 -0.14 -12.52
CA HIS A 24 9.03 -1.21 -12.19
C HIS A 24 8.80 -1.19 -10.68
N LEU A 25 7.55 -1.06 -10.24
CA LEU A 25 7.14 -1.20 -8.84
C LEU A 25 6.27 -2.43 -8.70
N LYS A 26 6.55 -3.23 -7.68
CA LYS A 26 5.76 -4.43 -7.35
C LYS A 26 5.58 -4.57 -5.85
N ARG A 27 4.37 -4.96 -5.44
CA ARG A 27 4.09 -5.39 -4.07
C ARG A 27 4.72 -6.76 -3.83
N ILE A 28 5.36 -6.92 -2.69
CA ILE A 28 6.01 -8.16 -2.28
C ILE A 28 5.70 -8.45 -0.82
N ILE A 29 5.74 -9.72 -0.44
CA ILE A 29 5.52 -10.15 0.94
C ILE A 29 6.78 -10.74 1.58
N SER A 30 7.83 -10.95 0.80
CA SER A 30 9.11 -11.50 1.28
C SER A 30 10.30 -10.94 0.51
N GLU A 31 11.49 -11.05 1.11
CA GLU A 31 12.77 -10.71 0.44
C GLU A 31 13.02 -11.62 -0.78
N GLU A 32 12.63 -12.89 -0.69
CA GLU A 32 12.77 -13.86 -1.78
C GLU A 32 11.96 -13.44 -3.00
N GLU A 33 10.70 -13.08 -2.83
CA GLU A 33 9.85 -12.58 -3.91
C GLU A 33 10.44 -11.32 -4.57
N GLY A 34 11.00 -10.42 -3.77
CA GLY A 34 11.69 -9.23 -4.28
C GLY A 34 12.93 -9.58 -5.11
N ARG A 35 13.73 -10.54 -4.67
CA ARG A 35 14.91 -11.02 -5.42
C ARG A 35 14.54 -11.70 -6.73
N GLU A 36 13.49 -12.52 -6.72
CA GLU A 36 12.96 -13.16 -7.93
C GLU A 36 12.48 -12.13 -8.94
N TYR A 37 11.75 -11.11 -8.49
CA TYR A 37 11.28 -10.04 -9.36
C TYR A 37 12.44 -9.24 -9.97
N ILE A 38 13.45 -8.88 -9.18
CA ILE A 38 14.67 -8.22 -9.70
C ILE A 38 15.33 -9.08 -10.78
N ALA A 39 15.47 -10.38 -10.56
CA ALA A 39 16.06 -11.30 -11.53
C ALA A 39 15.22 -11.40 -12.81
N GLN A 40 13.89 -11.41 -12.68
CA GLN A 40 12.96 -11.40 -13.81
C GLN A 40 13.16 -10.13 -14.67
N ILE A 41 13.17 -8.96 -14.06
CA ILE A 41 13.35 -7.69 -14.79
C ILE A 41 14.72 -7.62 -15.47
N LYS A 42 15.77 -8.07 -14.81
CA LYS A 42 17.11 -8.17 -15.42
C LYS A 42 17.14 -9.09 -16.65
N LYS A 43 16.41 -10.18 -16.60
CA LYS A 43 16.28 -11.10 -17.73
C LYS A 43 15.49 -10.48 -18.90
N GLU A 44 14.40 -9.82 -18.60
CA GLU A 44 13.56 -9.13 -19.60
C GLU A 44 14.34 -7.98 -20.28
N HIS A 45 15.07 -7.20 -19.50
CA HIS A 45 15.89 -6.09 -19.96
C HIS A 45 17.39 -6.43 -20.06
N HIS A 46 17.73 -7.62 -20.56
CA HIS A 46 19.13 -8.09 -20.63
C HIS A 46 20.05 -7.21 -21.50
N LYS A 47 19.49 -6.37 -22.38
CA LYS A 47 20.23 -5.40 -23.18
C LYS A 47 20.43 -4.04 -22.49
N ALA A 48 19.80 -3.83 -21.35
CA ALA A 48 19.98 -2.59 -20.59
C ALA A 48 21.38 -2.50 -20.00
N ASN A 49 21.82 -1.29 -19.71
CA ASN A 49 23.12 -1.06 -19.07
C ASN A 49 23.09 -1.39 -17.59
N HIS A 50 22.01 -1.02 -16.90
CA HIS A 50 21.84 -1.22 -15.46
C HIS A 50 20.37 -1.50 -15.13
N SER A 51 20.13 -2.34 -14.14
CA SER A 51 18.82 -2.54 -13.50
C SER A 51 19.01 -2.43 -11.97
N CYS A 52 19.01 -1.20 -11.49
CA CYS A 52 19.23 -0.90 -10.09
C CYS A 52 17.96 -1.19 -9.29
N SER A 53 18.10 -1.51 -8.02
CA SER A 53 16.97 -1.95 -7.22
C SER A 53 16.99 -1.43 -5.78
N ALA A 54 15.83 -1.33 -5.18
CA ALA A 54 15.61 -1.14 -3.77
C ALA A 54 14.36 -1.87 -3.33
N MET A 55 14.37 -2.44 -2.12
CA MET A 55 13.18 -3.06 -1.54
C MET A 55 13.12 -2.82 -0.04
N ILE A 56 11.91 -2.76 0.48
CA ILE A 56 11.61 -2.76 1.91
C ILE A 56 10.56 -3.83 2.14
N VAL A 57 10.79 -4.69 3.12
CA VAL A 57 9.92 -5.84 3.43
C VAL A 57 9.66 -5.93 4.93
N GLY A 58 8.49 -6.41 5.27
CA GLY A 58 7.98 -6.53 6.64
C GLY A 58 7.09 -5.35 7.02
N ASP A 59 6.07 -5.58 7.80
CA ASP A 59 5.09 -4.54 8.16
C ASP A 59 5.76 -3.34 8.85
N ASP A 60 6.85 -3.59 9.60
CA ASP A 60 7.66 -2.55 10.23
C ASP A 60 8.86 -2.11 9.35
N GLY A 61 8.95 -2.59 8.11
CA GLY A 61 10.04 -2.24 7.20
C GLY A 61 11.43 -2.69 7.66
N GLN A 62 11.53 -3.85 8.33
CA GLN A 62 12.77 -4.32 8.96
C GLN A 62 13.84 -4.75 7.97
N ILE A 63 13.43 -5.27 6.81
CA ILE A 63 14.33 -5.76 5.78
C ILE A 63 14.45 -4.68 4.70
N LYS A 64 15.66 -4.18 4.50
CA LYS A 64 15.96 -3.18 3.48
C LYS A 64 17.14 -3.67 2.65
N ARG A 65 17.00 -3.59 1.33
CA ARG A 65 18.05 -3.95 0.37
C ARG A 65 18.12 -2.94 -0.76
N SER A 66 19.30 -2.72 -1.28
CA SER A 66 19.51 -1.89 -2.46
C SER A 66 20.70 -2.38 -3.28
N SER A 67 20.71 -2.06 -4.57
CA SER A 67 21.79 -2.40 -5.49
C SER A 67 21.95 -1.33 -6.56
N ASP A 68 23.18 -0.94 -6.81
CA ASP A 68 23.55 -0.02 -7.89
C ASP A 68 23.71 -0.71 -9.24
N ASP A 69 23.75 -2.02 -9.28
CA ASP A 69 23.88 -2.84 -10.51
C ASP A 69 24.88 -2.30 -11.52
N GLY A 70 26.07 -1.94 -11.06
CA GLY A 70 27.16 -1.42 -11.87
C GLY A 70 27.15 0.09 -12.13
N GLU A 71 26.16 0.85 -11.70
CA GLU A 71 26.27 2.30 -11.60
C GLU A 71 27.32 2.70 -10.56
N PRO A 72 27.87 3.92 -10.59
CA PRO A 72 28.81 4.36 -9.55
C PRO A 72 28.21 4.20 -8.15
N SER A 73 29.04 3.76 -7.21
CA SER A 73 28.59 3.44 -5.84
C SER A 73 27.79 4.58 -5.19
N GLY A 74 26.63 4.24 -4.68
CA GLY A 74 25.74 5.16 -3.97
C GLY A 74 24.90 6.09 -4.87
N THR A 75 24.93 5.92 -6.19
CA THR A 75 24.23 6.83 -7.12
C THR A 75 22.85 6.34 -7.56
N ALA A 76 22.48 5.12 -7.26
CA ALA A 76 21.23 4.52 -7.74
C ALA A 76 20.43 3.81 -6.62
N GLY A 77 20.92 2.70 -6.10
CA GLY A 77 20.18 1.87 -5.16
C GLY A 77 19.80 2.57 -3.88
N VAL A 78 20.73 3.23 -3.21
CA VAL A 78 20.45 3.98 -1.96
C VAL A 78 19.54 5.18 -2.20
N PRO A 79 19.70 6.01 -3.24
CA PRO A 79 18.72 7.05 -3.57
C PRO A 79 17.29 6.50 -3.78
N MET A 80 17.13 5.36 -4.46
CA MET A 80 15.85 4.70 -4.63
C MET A 80 15.25 4.24 -3.29
N LEU A 81 16.07 3.60 -2.44
CA LEU A 81 15.65 3.14 -1.12
C LEU A 81 15.19 4.32 -0.25
N THR A 82 15.92 5.42 -0.28
CA THR A 82 15.58 6.64 0.46
C THR A 82 14.21 7.20 0.07
N VAL A 83 13.82 7.10 -1.20
CA VAL A 83 12.46 7.51 -1.62
C VAL A 83 11.40 6.63 -0.99
N LEU A 84 11.57 5.30 -1.02
CA LEU A 84 10.63 4.36 -0.39
C LEU A 84 10.50 4.65 1.11
N GLU A 85 11.62 4.89 1.80
CA GLU A 85 11.64 5.22 3.23
C GLU A 85 10.92 6.55 3.53
N LYS A 86 11.21 7.61 2.79
CA LYS A 86 10.56 8.92 2.97
C LYS A 86 9.07 8.91 2.71
N GLN A 87 8.62 8.04 1.81
CA GLN A 87 7.20 7.82 1.52
C GLN A 87 6.54 6.89 2.57
N GLY A 88 7.32 6.33 3.49
CA GLY A 88 6.85 5.41 4.53
C GLY A 88 6.35 4.06 3.99
N LEU A 89 6.83 3.65 2.80
CA LEU A 89 6.35 2.44 2.13
C LEU A 89 7.13 1.21 2.58
N THR A 90 6.44 0.09 2.69
CA THR A 90 7.01 -1.23 2.90
C THR A 90 6.32 -2.27 2.03
N ASN A 91 6.80 -3.51 2.07
CA ASN A 91 6.29 -4.61 1.24
C ASN A 91 6.26 -4.25 -0.25
N VAL A 92 7.35 -3.63 -0.70
CA VAL A 92 7.52 -3.12 -2.06
C VAL A 92 8.94 -3.31 -2.56
N VAL A 93 9.08 -3.62 -3.84
CA VAL A 93 10.34 -3.60 -4.58
C VAL A 93 10.24 -2.63 -5.75
N ALA A 94 11.27 -1.82 -5.93
CA ALA A 94 11.47 -0.94 -7.06
C ALA A 94 12.68 -1.42 -7.87
N VAL A 95 12.53 -1.55 -9.18
CA VAL A 95 13.62 -1.83 -10.11
C VAL A 95 13.61 -0.75 -11.18
N VAL A 96 14.69 0.02 -11.28
CA VAL A 96 14.86 1.04 -12.33
C VAL A 96 15.88 0.55 -13.32
N THR A 97 15.42 0.27 -14.53
CA THR A 97 16.23 -0.16 -15.65
C THR A 97 16.63 1.04 -16.50
N ARG A 98 17.91 1.19 -16.78
CA ARG A 98 18.46 2.28 -17.57
C ARG A 98 19.07 1.78 -18.86
N TYR A 99 18.66 2.40 -19.97
CA TYR A 99 19.32 2.33 -21.27
C TYR A 99 20.05 3.66 -21.51
N PHE A 100 21.38 3.61 -21.58
CA PHE A 100 22.21 4.79 -21.75
C PHE A 100 21.99 5.46 -23.11
N GLY A 101 21.79 6.77 -23.11
CA GLY A 101 21.50 7.56 -24.32
C GLY A 101 22.68 8.33 -24.88
N GLY A 102 23.92 8.03 -24.46
CA GLY A 102 25.14 8.70 -24.95
C GLY A 102 25.52 9.98 -24.19
N ILE A 103 24.67 10.48 -23.31
CA ILE A 103 24.97 11.69 -22.50
C ILE A 103 25.16 11.28 -21.05
N LYS A 104 26.31 11.55 -20.47
CA LYS A 104 26.60 11.29 -19.06
C LYS A 104 25.81 12.24 -18.16
N LEU A 105 25.20 11.68 -17.11
CA LEU A 105 24.44 12.46 -16.12
C LEU A 105 25.33 13.01 -15.00
N GLY A 106 26.48 12.37 -14.73
CA GLY A 106 27.29 12.60 -13.53
C GLY A 106 26.64 12.04 -12.26
N ALA A 107 27.38 11.98 -11.15
CA ALA A 107 26.90 11.39 -9.90
C ALA A 107 25.62 12.05 -9.39
N GLY A 108 25.59 13.37 -9.31
CA GLY A 108 24.40 14.12 -8.87
C GLY A 108 23.21 13.97 -9.80
N GLY A 109 23.46 13.86 -11.11
CA GLY A 109 22.42 13.59 -12.10
C GLY A 109 21.83 12.20 -11.99
N LEU A 110 22.66 11.18 -11.74
CA LEU A 110 22.23 9.81 -11.50
C LEU A 110 21.36 9.71 -10.23
N ILE A 111 21.82 10.29 -9.12
CA ILE A 111 21.06 10.31 -7.87
C ILE A 111 19.66 10.90 -8.11
N ARG A 112 19.56 12.03 -8.79
CA ARG A 112 18.27 12.66 -9.11
C ARG A 112 17.43 11.82 -10.06
N ALA A 113 18.04 11.21 -11.07
CA ALA A 113 17.32 10.38 -12.03
C ALA A 113 16.72 9.14 -11.39
N TYR A 114 17.50 8.37 -10.61
CA TYR A 114 17.00 7.18 -9.95
C TYR A 114 15.97 7.47 -8.86
N SER A 115 16.23 8.45 -8.00
CA SER A 115 15.24 8.86 -6.99
C SER A 115 13.99 9.46 -7.62
N GLY A 116 14.14 10.29 -8.65
CA GLY A 116 13.02 10.89 -9.39
C GLY A 116 12.16 9.86 -10.09
N SER A 117 12.75 8.85 -10.71
CA SER A 117 12.00 7.77 -11.38
C SER A 117 11.13 6.98 -10.41
N VAL A 118 11.65 6.66 -9.21
CA VAL A 118 10.85 5.98 -8.18
C VAL A 118 9.75 6.88 -7.65
N ALA A 119 10.06 8.14 -7.35
CA ALA A 119 9.07 9.09 -6.85
C ALA A 119 7.93 9.32 -7.86
N HIS A 120 8.26 9.49 -9.13
CA HIS A 120 7.28 9.65 -10.20
C HIS A 120 6.41 8.39 -10.35
N ALA A 121 7.01 7.21 -10.33
CA ALA A 121 6.26 5.96 -10.42
C ALA A 121 5.29 5.79 -9.25
N ILE A 122 5.68 6.16 -8.03
CA ILE A 122 4.80 6.12 -6.85
C ILE A 122 3.63 7.12 -7.02
N GLU A 123 3.90 8.31 -7.55
CA GLU A 123 2.87 9.33 -7.80
C GLU A 123 1.83 8.85 -8.83
N GLU A 124 2.27 8.25 -9.93
CA GLU A 124 1.39 7.72 -10.98
C GLU A 124 0.58 6.50 -10.54
N ILE A 125 1.20 5.59 -9.78
CA ILE A 125 0.57 4.33 -9.35
C ILE A 125 -0.32 4.56 -8.11
N GLY A 126 0.03 5.52 -7.27
CA GLY A 126 -0.65 5.79 -6.01
C GLY A 126 -0.17 4.92 -4.85
N ARG A 127 -0.67 5.25 -3.66
CA ARG A 127 -0.35 4.58 -2.40
C ARG A 127 -1.61 4.21 -1.66
N VAL A 128 -1.52 3.18 -0.83
CA VAL A 128 -2.59 2.74 0.06
C VAL A 128 -2.07 2.55 1.49
N ASP A 129 -2.95 2.84 2.43
CA ASP A 129 -2.82 2.44 3.83
C ASP A 129 -3.53 1.11 4.00
N VAL A 130 -2.79 0.05 4.29
CA VAL A 130 -3.31 -1.30 4.52
C VAL A 130 -3.58 -1.44 6.01
N LYS A 131 -4.86 -1.64 6.36
CA LYS A 131 -5.32 -1.72 7.75
C LYS A 131 -6.06 -3.01 8.03
N GLU A 132 -5.84 -3.58 9.21
CA GLU A 132 -6.65 -4.65 9.75
C GLU A 132 -7.76 -4.05 10.62
N LEU A 133 -8.99 -4.14 10.16
CA LEU A 133 -10.17 -3.68 10.90
C LEU A 133 -10.84 -4.85 11.62
N THR A 134 -11.46 -4.54 12.76
CA THR A 134 -12.24 -5.48 13.55
C THR A 134 -13.72 -5.29 13.29
N GLY A 135 -14.44 -6.38 13.13
CA GLY A 135 -15.88 -6.38 12.92
C GLY A 135 -16.66 -6.22 14.22
N LEU A 136 -17.76 -5.48 14.16
CA LEU A 136 -18.81 -5.42 15.14
C LEU A 136 -20.11 -5.84 14.46
N THR A 137 -20.57 -7.06 14.73
CA THR A 137 -21.84 -7.55 14.18
C THR A 137 -23.00 -7.10 15.05
N VAL A 138 -23.97 -6.48 14.41
CA VAL A 138 -25.15 -5.88 15.05
C VAL A 138 -26.40 -6.66 14.61
N GLU A 139 -27.22 -7.06 15.57
CA GLU A 139 -28.52 -7.70 15.35
C GLU A 139 -29.63 -6.67 15.55
N LEU A 140 -30.43 -6.46 14.53
CA LEU A 140 -31.46 -5.43 14.46
C LEU A 140 -32.81 -6.05 14.10
N THR A 141 -33.88 -5.59 14.73
CA THR A 141 -35.22 -5.82 14.19
C THR A 141 -35.38 -5.03 12.89
N TYR A 142 -36.33 -5.38 12.05
CA TYR A 142 -36.60 -4.64 10.81
C TYR A 142 -36.93 -3.17 11.06
N SER A 143 -37.65 -2.87 12.14
CA SER A 143 -37.95 -1.47 12.54
C SER A 143 -36.70 -0.69 12.95
N GLN A 144 -35.75 -1.35 13.62
CA GLN A 144 -34.47 -0.72 13.98
C GLN A 144 -33.60 -0.50 12.73
N TYR A 145 -33.61 -1.46 11.81
CA TYR A 145 -32.85 -1.34 10.57
C TYR A 145 -33.31 -0.18 9.68
N GLN A 146 -34.61 0.15 9.69
CA GLN A 146 -35.14 1.29 8.92
C GLN A 146 -34.48 2.63 9.27
N VAL A 147 -34.01 2.81 10.49
CA VAL A 147 -33.33 4.02 10.95
C VAL A 147 -31.81 3.85 11.06
N PHE A 148 -31.30 2.67 10.75
CA PHE A 148 -29.87 2.37 10.89
C PHE A 148 -28.98 3.21 9.98
N SER A 149 -29.47 3.59 8.81
CA SER A 149 -28.77 4.49 7.90
C SER A 149 -28.40 5.84 8.56
N ASN A 150 -29.24 6.36 9.45
CA ASN A 150 -28.96 7.59 10.19
C ASN A 150 -27.77 7.41 11.14
N PHE A 151 -27.64 6.23 11.75
CA PHE A 151 -26.49 5.89 12.57
C PHE A 151 -25.22 5.80 11.72
N LEU A 152 -25.26 5.10 10.61
CA LEU A 152 -24.12 4.96 9.69
C LEU A 152 -23.64 6.31 9.17
N GLU A 153 -24.57 7.19 8.80
CA GLU A 153 -24.24 8.53 8.33
C GLU A 153 -23.60 9.37 9.45
N LYS A 154 -24.17 9.33 10.66
CA LYS A 154 -23.61 10.03 11.85
C LYS A 154 -22.17 9.60 12.13
N GLU A 155 -21.91 8.30 12.09
CA GLU A 155 -20.57 7.74 12.38
C GLU A 155 -19.61 7.78 11.17
N GLY A 156 -20.12 8.08 9.96
CA GLY A 156 -19.30 8.09 8.73
C GLY A 156 -18.78 6.71 8.34
N ILE A 157 -19.52 5.65 8.64
CA ILE A 157 -19.14 4.26 8.41
C ILE A 157 -20.14 3.56 7.48
N GLN A 158 -19.72 2.40 6.96
CA GLN A 158 -20.56 1.57 6.08
C GLN A 158 -20.82 0.21 6.73
N GLU A 159 -21.97 -0.36 6.39
CA GLU A 159 -22.30 -1.73 6.75
C GLU A 159 -21.80 -2.74 5.71
N PHE A 160 -21.54 -3.97 6.17
CA PHE A 160 -21.07 -5.08 5.35
C PHE A 160 -21.80 -6.38 5.75
N ASP A 161 -21.82 -7.33 4.84
CA ASP A 161 -22.31 -8.69 5.09
C ASP A 161 -23.73 -8.72 5.68
N THR A 162 -24.58 -7.80 5.23
CA THR A 162 -25.95 -7.67 5.74
C THR A 162 -26.83 -8.83 5.26
N THR A 163 -27.46 -9.50 6.21
CA THR A 163 -28.39 -10.60 5.97
C THR A 163 -29.77 -10.30 6.53
N PHE A 164 -30.80 -10.73 5.82
CA PHE A 164 -32.21 -10.50 6.15
C PHE A 164 -32.91 -11.83 6.38
N LEU A 165 -33.12 -12.18 7.64
CA LEU A 165 -33.79 -13.40 8.09
C LEU A 165 -34.98 -13.03 8.99
N SER A 166 -35.14 -13.67 10.15
CA SER A 166 -36.09 -13.24 11.17
C SER A 166 -35.79 -11.83 11.67
N ASP A 167 -34.52 -11.52 11.75
CA ASP A 167 -33.97 -10.20 12.08
C ASP A 167 -32.90 -9.84 11.05
N VAL A 168 -32.40 -8.61 11.09
CA VAL A 168 -31.32 -8.14 10.22
C VAL A 168 -30.00 -8.24 10.99
N SER A 169 -29.05 -8.96 10.41
CA SER A 169 -27.68 -9.03 10.93
C SER A 169 -26.75 -8.29 9.98
N THR A 170 -25.94 -7.37 10.50
CA THR A 170 -24.99 -6.61 9.70
C THR A 170 -23.70 -6.38 10.47
N THR A 171 -22.59 -6.16 9.76
CA THR A 171 -21.26 -5.99 10.36
C THR A 171 -20.67 -4.62 10.02
N LEU A 172 -20.17 -3.95 11.03
CA LEU A 172 -19.40 -2.71 10.92
C LEU A 172 -17.93 -3.02 11.14
N PHE A 173 -17.04 -2.52 10.28
CA PHE A 173 -15.60 -2.69 10.42
C PHE A 173 -14.93 -1.38 10.80
N VAL A 174 -14.27 -1.39 11.96
CA VAL A 174 -13.56 -0.22 12.49
C VAL A 174 -12.20 -0.64 13.07
N GLU A 175 -11.35 0.31 13.41
CA GLU A 175 -10.13 0.02 14.15
C GLU A 175 -10.46 -0.61 15.50
N GLU A 176 -9.61 -1.53 15.96
CA GLU A 176 -9.80 -2.25 17.24
C GLU A 176 -10.07 -1.31 18.41
N SER A 177 -9.37 -0.16 18.44
CA SER A 177 -9.52 0.88 19.47
C SER A 177 -10.90 1.56 19.47
N GLU A 178 -11.62 1.51 18.36
CA GLU A 178 -12.94 2.16 18.20
C GLU A 178 -14.11 1.25 18.56
N ILE A 179 -13.89 -0.04 18.76
CA ILE A 179 -14.94 -1.04 18.99
C ILE A 179 -15.80 -0.70 20.22
N GLU A 180 -15.17 -0.34 21.35
CA GLU A 180 -15.89 -0.01 22.58
C GLU A 180 -16.71 1.28 22.42
N ARG A 181 -16.13 2.32 21.82
CA ARG A 181 -16.82 3.57 21.53
C ARG A 181 -18.03 3.32 20.64
N LEU A 182 -17.85 2.61 19.53
CA LEU A 182 -18.93 2.32 18.59
C LEU A 182 -20.05 1.51 19.24
N GLY A 183 -19.72 0.55 20.10
CA GLY A 183 -20.71 -0.22 20.86
C GLY A 183 -21.53 0.66 21.82
N GLN A 184 -20.89 1.64 22.48
CA GLN A 184 -21.59 2.62 23.31
C GLN A 184 -22.52 3.51 22.49
N GLU A 185 -22.07 4.04 21.36
CA GLU A 185 -22.88 4.85 20.45
C GLU A 185 -24.11 4.08 19.92
N LEU A 186 -23.94 2.79 19.57
CA LEU A 186 -25.06 1.92 19.20
C LEU A 186 -26.07 1.77 20.35
N THR A 187 -25.56 1.55 21.55
CA THR A 187 -26.40 1.38 22.76
C THR A 187 -27.20 2.66 23.05
N GLU A 188 -26.58 3.82 22.93
CA GLU A 188 -27.26 5.12 23.10
C GLU A 188 -28.28 5.36 22.00
N PHE A 189 -27.92 5.12 20.73
CA PHE A 189 -28.81 5.32 19.59
C PHE A 189 -30.11 4.50 19.70
N TYR A 190 -30.01 3.27 20.15
CA TYR A 190 -31.17 2.38 20.36
C TYR A 190 -31.69 2.32 21.80
N GLN A 191 -31.26 3.24 22.65
CA GLN A 191 -31.73 3.33 24.06
C GLN A 191 -31.57 2.01 24.81
N GLY A 192 -30.46 1.33 24.63
CA GLY A 192 -30.15 0.06 25.28
C GLY A 192 -30.81 -1.18 24.63
N LYS A 193 -31.59 -1.01 23.58
CA LYS A 193 -32.35 -2.10 22.93
C LYS A 193 -31.67 -2.60 21.67
N VAL A 194 -30.39 -2.93 21.73
CA VAL A 194 -29.61 -3.45 20.61
C VAL A 194 -28.65 -4.51 21.09
N ASN A 195 -28.47 -5.55 20.31
CA ASN A 195 -27.48 -6.59 20.54
C ASN A 195 -26.36 -6.45 19.51
N TYR A 196 -25.13 -6.51 19.98
CA TYR A 196 -23.94 -6.54 19.14
C TYR A 196 -22.85 -7.38 19.75
N LYS A 197 -21.97 -7.87 18.92
CA LYS A 197 -20.80 -8.64 19.34
C LYS A 197 -19.60 -8.33 18.46
N LYS A 198 -18.42 -8.38 19.05
CA LYS A 198 -17.17 -8.37 18.32
C LYS A 198 -17.11 -9.61 17.44
N SER A 199 -16.74 -9.43 16.17
CA SER A 199 -16.68 -10.49 15.17
C SER A 199 -15.31 -10.51 14.49
N GLY A 200 -15.20 -11.17 13.34
CA GLY A 200 -13.95 -11.35 12.60
C GLY A 200 -13.20 -10.07 12.20
N LYS A 201 -12.08 -10.25 11.57
CA LYS A 201 -11.22 -9.18 11.09
C LYS A 201 -11.24 -9.11 9.57
N LYS A 202 -11.01 -7.92 9.02
CA LYS A 202 -10.95 -7.66 7.60
C LYS A 202 -9.77 -6.74 7.29
N ILE A 203 -9.01 -7.09 6.26
CA ILE A 203 -7.96 -6.22 5.73
C ILE A 203 -8.61 -5.30 4.69
N VAL A 204 -8.39 -4.00 4.83
CA VAL A 204 -8.85 -2.97 3.90
C VAL A 204 -7.68 -2.15 3.40
N GLU A 205 -7.81 -1.62 2.20
CA GLU A 205 -6.84 -0.73 1.59
C GLU A 205 -7.48 0.64 1.36
N ILE A 206 -6.92 1.65 1.97
CA ILE A 206 -7.43 3.03 1.92
C ILE A 206 -6.46 3.86 1.09
N PRO A 207 -6.88 4.42 -0.06
CA PRO A 207 -6.03 5.32 -0.85
C PRO A 207 -5.59 6.54 -0.03
N ILE A 208 -4.30 6.93 -0.20
CA ILE A 208 -3.68 8.06 0.52
C ILE A 208 -2.89 8.97 -0.43
#